data_08d17d0137ee4a3575c72da3d7f12f65
#
_entry.id   08d17d0137ee4a3575c72da3d7f12f65
#
_cell.length_a   1.000
_cell.length_b   1.000
_cell.length_c   1.000
_cell.angle_alpha   90.00
_cell.angle_beta   90.00
_cell.angle_gamma   90.00
#
_symmetry.space_group_name_H-M   'P 1'
#
loop_
_entity.id
_entity.type
_entity.pdbx_description
1 polymer ?
#
loop_
_entity_poly.entity_id
_entity_poly.type
_entity_poly.pdbx_seq_one_letter_code
_entity_poly.pdbx_strand_id
1 'polypeptide(L)'
;MNQKSSILKALKWIVFNYVFLGILIVIGLVIAISPGLLGDVIPRHGTVGKWLAARNQMEVVDNQGTSMKVPDYVERIVTLGENTVDIVEAAGGDYYIVASDGSSYASSVKINGRVEQTVDSIKSYDPQVVVASDTVPPSLVASLRSAGIPVFVYTKKDSLDGIMKTAQSMAKLFHSKDRSSAFSGYTRMVKKYVEPHQNDTKPVIALYNSSHGVYRSGIVRDMIETVHGIDGAGNLVISENGKDPNMLSDVWWYRDHKTTVDMTKSMGTKADLIRINPDVIFVPTRYLDKLPEYKQDVEAIMKDPDLQNVTAVKKGYVYPIHEMSLMSYSTKTFSAMEQMAKWLYGPSTYEGIVKYNGI
;
A
#
# COMPACT_ATOMS: atom_id res chain seq x y z
N MET A 1 54.62 -54.42 1.85
CA MET A 1 53.44 -54.01 2.67
C MET A 1 52.63 -52.85 2.05
N ASN A 2 52.79 -52.48 0.78
CA ASN A 2 52.21 -51.27 0.22
C ASN A 2 51.03 -51.47 -0.78
N GLN A 3 50.83 -52.70 -1.29
CA GLN A 3 49.83 -52.93 -2.36
C GLN A 3 48.39 -52.99 -1.85
N LYS A 4 48.16 -53.56 -0.64
CA LYS A 4 46.83 -53.62 -0.01
C LYS A 4 46.28 -52.24 0.36
N SER A 5 47.13 -51.27 0.75
CA SER A 5 46.77 -49.90 1.10
C SER A 5 46.31 -49.10 -0.13
N SER A 6 46.97 -49.32 -1.30
CA SER A 6 46.63 -48.68 -2.55
C SER A 6 45.29 -49.15 -3.12
N ILE A 7 45.04 -50.46 -3.06
CA ILE A 7 43.76 -51.03 -3.50
C ILE A 7 42.60 -50.56 -2.62
N LEU A 8 42.79 -50.45 -1.29
CA LEU A 8 41.77 -49.94 -0.39
C LEU A 8 41.45 -48.46 -0.63
N LYS A 9 42.42 -47.65 -0.95
CA LYS A 9 42.22 -46.23 -1.32
C LYS A 9 41.48 -46.12 -2.65
N ALA A 10 41.83 -46.92 -3.65
CA ALA A 10 41.14 -46.93 -4.94
C ALA A 10 39.66 -47.37 -4.79
N LEU A 11 39.40 -48.41 -3.98
CA LEU A 11 38.03 -48.85 -3.70
C LEU A 11 37.21 -47.78 -2.99
N LYS A 12 37.78 -47.12 -1.99
CA LYS A 12 37.08 -46.00 -1.29
C LYS A 12 36.78 -44.87 -2.23
N TRP A 13 37.70 -44.54 -3.13
CA TRP A 13 37.48 -43.46 -4.12
C TRP A 13 36.39 -43.83 -5.14
N ILE A 14 36.38 -45.10 -5.60
CA ILE A 14 35.34 -45.59 -6.50
C ILE A 14 33.97 -45.60 -5.81
N VAL A 15 33.85 -46.15 -4.60
CA VAL A 15 32.60 -46.16 -3.84
C VAL A 15 32.11 -44.72 -3.57
N PHE A 16 33.01 -43.82 -3.19
CA PHE A 16 32.66 -42.43 -2.96
C PHE A 16 32.09 -41.76 -4.23
N ASN A 17 32.71 -41.96 -5.39
CA ASN A 17 32.24 -41.38 -6.65
C ASN A 17 30.87 -41.97 -7.10
N TYR A 18 30.66 -43.29 -6.92
CA TYR A 18 29.36 -43.89 -7.25
C TYR A 18 28.25 -43.46 -6.29
N VAL A 19 28.55 -43.33 -4.99
CA VAL A 19 27.60 -42.79 -4.02
C VAL A 19 27.29 -41.33 -4.32
N PHE A 20 28.30 -40.51 -4.63
CA PHE A 20 28.12 -39.11 -4.99
C PHE A 20 27.31 -38.97 -6.29
N LEU A 21 27.61 -39.77 -7.30
CA LEU A 21 26.83 -39.78 -8.56
C LEU A 21 25.37 -40.22 -8.30
N GLY A 22 25.17 -41.23 -7.45
CA GLY A 22 23.82 -41.65 -7.04
C GLY A 22 23.04 -40.55 -6.35
N ILE A 23 23.69 -39.82 -5.44
CA ILE A 23 23.07 -38.64 -4.79
C ILE A 23 22.69 -37.57 -5.80
N LEU A 24 23.59 -37.26 -6.76
CA LEU A 24 23.30 -36.27 -7.81
C LEU A 24 22.13 -36.71 -8.70
N ILE A 25 22.03 -38.00 -9.02
CA ILE A 25 20.91 -38.55 -9.81
C ILE A 25 19.61 -38.47 -9.00
N VAL A 26 19.63 -38.76 -7.70
CA VAL A 26 18.44 -38.64 -6.84
C VAL A 26 18.00 -37.20 -6.71
N ILE A 27 18.95 -36.27 -6.49
CA ILE A 27 18.66 -34.85 -6.47
C ILE A 27 18.07 -34.39 -7.82
N GLY A 28 18.67 -34.82 -8.93
CA GLY A 28 18.17 -34.51 -10.28
C GLY A 28 16.76 -35.07 -10.51
N LEU A 29 16.46 -36.27 -10.05
CA LEU A 29 15.14 -36.89 -10.12
C LEU A 29 14.12 -36.15 -9.24
N VAL A 30 14.48 -35.77 -8.03
CA VAL A 30 13.62 -34.99 -7.13
C VAL A 30 13.30 -33.63 -7.75
N ILE A 31 14.29 -32.95 -8.33
CA ILE A 31 14.08 -31.70 -9.06
C ILE A 31 13.16 -31.90 -10.29
N ALA A 32 13.31 -33.02 -10.98
CA ALA A 32 12.50 -33.29 -12.18
C ALA A 32 11.04 -33.67 -11.85
N ILE A 33 10.80 -34.37 -10.75
CA ILE A 33 9.48 -34.90 -10.36
C ILE A 33 8.72 -33.91 -9.46
N SER A 34 9.42 -33.21 -8.61
CA SER A 34 8.82 -32.27 -7.63
C SER A 34 9.66 -31.00 -7.51
N PRO A 35 9.64 -30.14 -8.54
CA PRO A 35 10.45 -28.92 -8.52
C PRO A 35 10.08 -27.97 -7.35
N GLY A 36 8.86 -28.07 -6.81
CA GLY A 36 8.41 -27.29 -5.67
C GLY A 36 9.05 -27.66 -4.34
N LEU A 37 9.56 -28.91 -4.19
CA LEU A 37 10.21 -29.35 -2.95
C LEU A 37 11.53 -28.64 -2.62
N LEU A 38 12.21 -28.09 -3.63
CA LEU A 38 13.44 -27.32 -3.48
C LEU A 38 13.21 -25.80 -3.67
N GLY A 39 11.97 -25.42 -3.88
CA GLY A 39 11.59 -24.04 -4.15
C GLY A 39 12.00 -23.04 -3.06
N ASP A 40 11.93 -23.49 -1.82
CA ASP A 40 12.29 -22.66 -0.65
C ASP A 40 13.80 -22.56 -0.41
N VAL A 41 14.58 -23.42 -1.07
CA VAL A 41 16.04 -23.53 -0.87
C VAL A 41 16.84 -22.90 -2.01
N ILE A 42 16.29 -22.91 -3.22
CA ILE A 42 16.97 -22.38 -4.41
C ILE A 42 16.36 -21.04 -4.82
N PRO A 43 17.13 -19.95 -4.75
CA PRO A 43 16.63 -18.63 -5.21
C PRO A 43 16.09 -18.70 -6.64
N ARG A 44 14.94 -18.08 -6.89
CA ARG A 44 14.24 -18.09 -8.20
C ARG A 44 14.89 -17.16 -9.22
N HIS A 45 16.03 -16.55 -8.88
CA HIS A 45 16.89 -15.77 -9.76
C HIS A 45 18.20 -16.50 -10.05
N GLY A 46 18.98 -16.02 -11.01
CA GLY A 46 20.16 -16.73 -11.51
C GLY A 46 19.81 -17.89 -12.46
N THR A 47 20.81 -18.60 -12.96
CA THR A 47 20.62 -19.59 -14.04
C THR A 47 19.70 -20.74 -13.63
N VAL A 48 19.94 -21.33 -12.45
CA VAL A 48 19.14 -22.47 -11.96
C VAL A 48 17.76 -22.00 -11.55
N GLY A 49 17.65 -20.87 -10.86
CA GLY A 49 16.39 -20.29 -10.45
C GLY A 49 15.49 -19.96 -11.64
N LYS A 50 16.04 -19.32 -12.69
CA LYS A 50 15.32 -19.04 -13.94
C LYS A 50 14.84 -20.31 -14.64
N TRP A 51 15.64 -21.37 -14.65
CA TRP A 51 15.23 -22.66 -15.23
C TRP A 51 14.10 -23.31 -14.44
N LEU A 52 14.13 -23.25 -13.11
CA LEU A 52 13.03 -23.74 -12.25
C LEU A 52 11.77 -22.86 -12.43
N ALA A 53 11.92 -21.55 -12.44
CA ALA A 53 10.84 -20.60 -12.63
C ALA A 53 10.15 -20.75 -13.98
N ALA A 54 10.90 -21.09 -15.04
CA ALA A 54 10.35 -21.35 -16.36
C ALA A 54 9.47 -22.61 -16.40
N ARG A 55 9.70 -23.58 -15.50
CA ARG A 55 8.93 -24.84 -15.39
C ARG A 55 7.71 -24.72 -14.51
N ASN A 56 7.84 -23.97 -13.43
CA ASN A 56 6.79 -23.76 -12.44
C ASN A 56 6.23 -22.34 -12.60
N GLN A 57 5.19 -22.22 -13.37
CA GLN A 57 4.48 -20.96 -13.57
C GLN A 57 3.06 -21.06 -13.03
N MET A 58 2.62 -19.99 -12.42
CA MET A 58 1.22 -19.78 -12.08
C MET A 58 0.61 -18.71 -12.99
N GLU A 59 -0.69 -18.82 -13.18
CA GLU A 59 -1.46 -17.82 -13.88
C GLU A 59 -2.06 -16.83 -12.89
N VAL A 60 -1.83 -15.55 -13.12
CA VAL A 60 -2.35 -14.46 -12.30
C VAL A 60 -3.07 -13.47 -13.18
N VAL A 61 -4.20 -12.97 -12.70
CA VAL A 61 -5.01 -11.95 -13.39
C VAL A 61 -4.81 -10.62 -12.65
N ASP A 62 -4.47 -9.57 -13.40
CA ASP A 62 -4.31 -8.23 -12.84
C ASP A 62 -5.67 -7.53 -12.60
N ASN A 63 -5.63 -6.30 -12.08
CA ASN A 63 -6.86 -5.55 -11.80
C ASN A 63 -7.60 -5.04 -13.05
N GLN A 64 -6.99 -5.15 -14.23
CA GLN A 64 -7.61 -4.85 -15.52
C GLN A 64 -8.20 -6.08 -16.20
N GLY A 65 -8.10 -7.26 -15.56
CA GLY A 65 -8.56 -8.53 -16.12
C GLY A 65 -7.56 -9.17 -17.07
N THR A 66 -6.32 -8.70 -17.16
CA THR A 66 -5.29 -9.28 -18.02
C THR A 66 -4.64 -10.46 -17.31
N SER A 67 -4.71 -11.65 -17.94
CA SER A 67 -4.01 -12.83 -17.46
C SER A 67 -2.54 -12.79 -17.87
N MET A 68 -1.67 -13.24 -16.95
CA MET A 68 -0.24 -13.36 -17.17
C MET A 68 0.33 -14.59 -16.46
N LYS A 69 1.39 -15.15 -17.05
CA LYS A 69 2.17 -16.22 -16.41
C LYS A 69 3.36 -15.62 -15.70
N VAL A 70 3.49 -15.94 -14.42
CA VAL A 70 4.62 -15.55 -13.56
C VAL A 70 5.22 -16.79 -12.91
N PRO A 71 6.46 -16.76 -12.43
CA PRO A 71 6.99 -17.84 -11.61
C PRO A 71 6.05 -18.14 -10.44
N ASP A 72 5.96 -19.40 -10.03
CA ASP A 72 5.16 -19.83 -8.87
C ASP A 72 5.56 -19.13 -7.58
N TYR A 73 6.76 -18.55 -7.52
CA TYR A 73 7.26 -17.73 -6.43
C TYR A 73 8.05 -16.54 -6.98
N VAL A 74 7.60 -15.33 -6.68
CA VAL A 74 8.21 -14.08 -7.15
C VAL A 74 9.15 -13.53 -6.08
N GLU A 75 10.41 -13.32 -6.43
CA GLU A 75 11.47 -12.77 -5.55
C GLU A 75 12.06 -11.45 -6.06
N ARG A 76 11.70 -11.02 -7.27
CA ARG A 76 12.25 -9.81 -7.89
C ARG A 76 11.17 -9.01 -8.56
N ILE A 77 10.85 -7.88 -7.96
CA ILE A 77 9.80 -6.97 -8.40
C ILE A 77 10.41 -5.62 -8.74
N VAL A 78 9.95 -5.04 -9.83
CA VAL A 78 10.10 -3.60 -10.09
C VAL A 78 8.73 -2.95 -9.96
N THR A 79 8.65 -1.85 -9.23
CA THR A 79 7.41 -1.08 -9.03
C THR A 79 7.46 0.22 -9.82
N LEU A 80 6.36 0.54 -10.50
CA LEU A 80 6.22 1.73 -11.35
C LEU A 80 4.91 2.46 -11.04
N GLY A 81 5.01 3.77 -10.92
CA GLY A 81 3.87 4.65 -10.71
C GLY A 81 3.37 4.72 -9.27
N GLU A 82 2.32 5.51 -9.08
CA GLU A 82 1.84 5.89 -7.76
C GLU A 82 1.40 4.71 -6.89
N ASN A 83 1.77 4.79 -5.59
CA ASN A 83 1.34 3.87 -4.55
C ASN A 83 1.66 2.38 -4.79
N THR A 84 2.44 2.06 -5.83
CA THR A 84 2.76 0.65 -6.15
C THR A 84 3.63 -0.01 -5.08
N VAL A 85 4.57 0.71 -4.46
CA VAL A 85 5.34 0.19 -3.33
C VAL A 85 4.43 -0.09 -2.16
N ASP A 86 3.51 0.83 -1.85
CA ASP A 86 2.60 0.72 -0.71
C ASP A 86 1.65 -0.47 -0.85
N ILE A 87 1.09 -0.72 -2.04
CA ILE A 87 0.19 -1.85 -2.25
C ILE A 87 0.95 -3.19 -2.32
N VAL A 88 2.18 -3.21 -2.85
CA VAL A 88 3.05 -4.39 -2.80
C VAL A 88 3.44 -4.71 -1.36
N GLU A 89 3.76 -3.70 -0.54
CA GLU A 89 3.98 -3.86 0.90
C GLU A 89 2.74 -4.46 1.59
N ALA A 90 1.56 -3.91 1.31
CA ALA A 90 0.30 -4.41 1.84
C ALA A 90 0.02 -5.87 1.45
N ALA A 91 0.43 -6.27 0.25
CA ALA A 91 0.34 -7.64 -0.24
C ALA A 91 1.43 -8.58 0.31
N GLY A 92 2.43 -8.05 1.03
CA GLY A 92 3.52 -8.81 1.61
C GLY A 92 4.70 -9.06 0.68
N GLY A 93 4.84 -8.26 -0.37
CA GLY A 93 5.91 -8.36 -1.36
C GLY A 93 7.07 -7.37 -1.19
N ASP A 94 7.09 -6.61 -0.11
CA ASP A 94 8.07 -5.53 0.15
C ASP A 94 9.53 -5.99 0.09
N TYR A 95 9.84 -7.19 0.59
CA TYR A 95 11.20 -7.76 0.56
C TYR A 95 11.69 -8.10 -0.85
N TYR A 96 10.78 -8.22 -1.80
CA TYR A 96 11.10 -8.62 -3.18
C TYR A 96 11.25 -7.44 -4.12
N ILE A 97 11.02 -6.21 -3.65
CA ILE A 97 11.18 -5.00 -4.46
C ILE A 97 12.67 -4.71 -4.66
N VAL A 98 13.15 -4.91 -5.89
CA VAL A 98 14.55 -4.66 -6.25
C VAL A 98 14.79 -3.25 -6.75
N ALA A 99 13.75 -2.60 -7.31
CA ALA A 99 13.82 -1.22 -7.76
C ALA A 99 12.42 -0.58 -7.90
N SER A 100 12.38 0.76 -7.83
CA SER A 100 11.19 1.58 -8.00
C SER A 100 11.50 2.83 -8.79
N ASP A 101 10.51 3.40 -9.47
CA ASP A 101 10.63 4.72 -10.11
C ASP A 101 10.53 5.90 -9.10
N GLY A 102 10.28 5.60 -7.84
CA GLY A 102 10.22 6.58 -6.76
C GLY A 102 8.90 7.34 -6.65
N SER A 103 7.84 6.88 -7.32
CA SER A 103 6.52 7.51 -7.30
C SER A 103 5.66 7.17 -6.07
N SER A 104 6.17 6.39 -5.11
CA SER A 104 5.46 6.07 -3.86
C SER A 104 5.96 6.97 -2.73
N TYR A 105 5.06 7.73 -2.14
CA TYR A 105 5.39 8.77 -1.15
C TYR A 105 5.20 8.33 0.30
N ALA A 106 4.37 7.35 0.54
CA ALA A 106 3.98 6.94 1.89
C ALA A 106 4.77 5.73 2.41
N SER A 107 5.52 5.04 1.55
CA SER A 107 6.22 3.82 1.92
C SER A 107 7.43 4.09 2.83
N SER A 108 7.55 3.28 3.89
CA SER A 108 8.73 3.18 4.74
C SER A 108 9.75 2.15 4.21
N VAL A 109 9.42 1.44 3.14
CA VAL A 109 10.27 0.42 2.52
C VAL A 109 11.50 1.07 1.91
N LYS A 110 12.68 0.64 2.35
CA LYS A 110 13.95 1.09 1.79
C LYS A 110 14.23 0.33 0.50
N ILE A 111 14.15 1.02 -0.64
CA ILE A 111 14.45 0.46 -1.95
C ILE A 111 15.75 1.06 -2.43
N ASN A 112 16.73 0.20 -2.73
CA ASN A 112 18.08 0.63 -3.16
C ASN A 112 18.15 0.91 -4.67
N GLY A 113 17.31 0.26 -5.47
CA GLY A 113 17.27 0.43 -6.93
C GLY A 113 16.30 1.54 -7.35
N ARG A 114 16.75 2.39 -8.27
CA ARG A 114 15.91 3.39 -8.94
C ARG A 114 15.87 3.11 -10.44
N VAL A 115 14.67 3.03 -10.99
CA VAL A 115 14.46 2.83 -12.43
C VAL A 115 13.89 4.07 -13.09
N GLU A 116 14.24 4.28 -14.35
CA GLU A 116 13.49 5.11 -15.26
C GLU A 116 12.38 4.28 -15.91
N GLN A 117 11.30 4.94 -16.32
CA GLN A 117 10.18 4.27 -16.99
C GLN A 117 10.53 3.94 -18.45
N THR A 118 11.59 3.15 -18.64
CA THR A 118 12.03 2.61 -19.94
C THR A 118 12.25 1.11 -19.85
N VAL A 119 12.06 0.41 -20.97
CA VAL A 119 12.22 -1.06 -21.01
C VAL A 119 13.62 -1.49 -20.60
N ASP A 120 14.67 -0.80 -21.09
CA ASP A 120 16.06 -1.15 -20.83
C ASP A 120 16.43 -0.94 -19.37
N SER A 121 16.02 0.19 -18.77
CA SER A 121 16.26 0.47 -17.35
C SER A 121 15.59 -0.60 -16.47
N ILE A 122 14.34 -0.93 -16.75
CA ILE A 122 13.58 -1.93 -15.98
C ILE A 122 14.21 -3.33 -16.16
N LYS A 123 14.56 -3.71 -17.39
CA LYS A 123 15.18 -5.00 -17.71
C LYS A 123 16.53 -5.20 -17.03
N SER A 124 17.28 -4.13 -16.78
CA SER A 124 18.59 -4.19 -16.11
C SER A 124 18.50 -4.75 -14.68
N TYR A 125 17.35 -4.65 -14.05
CA TYR A 125 17.08 -5.22 -12.72
C TYR A 125 16.61 -6.68 -12.75
N ASP A 126 16.46 -7.30 -13.95
CA ASP A 126 16.05 -8.68 -14.13
C ASP A 126 14.76 -9.02 -13.32
N PRO A 127 13.67 -8.27 -13.49
CA PRO A 127 12.46 -8.50 -12.73
C PRO A 127 11.75 -9.76 -13.20
N GLN A 128 11.16 -10.50 -12.27
CA GLN A 128 10.25 -11.60 -12.58
C GLN A 128 8.83 -11.11 -12.83
N VAL A 129 8.48 -9.96 -12.26
CA VAL A 129 7.24 -9.24 -12.51
C VAL A 129 7.46 -7.74 -12.30
N VAL A 130 6.81 -6.93 -13.10
CA VAL A 130 6.66 -5.50 -12.88
C VAL A 130 5.25 -5.27 -12.30
N VAL A 131 5.15 -4.55 -11.20
CA VAL A 131 3.88 -4.03 -10.70
C VAL A 131 3.79 -2.57 -11.11
N ALA A 132 2.81 -2.22 -11.91
CA ALA A 132 2.61 -0.89 -12.44
C ALA A 132 1.25 -0.33 -12.03
N SER A 133 1.18 0.94 -11.63
CA SER A 133 -0.12 1.60 -11.47
C SER A 133 -0.73 1.92 -12.84
N ASP A 134 -2.03 2.18 -12.86
CA ASP A 134 -2.74 2.60 -14.07
C ASP A 134 -2.37 4.02 -14.56
N THR A 135 -1.53 4.73 -13.79
CA THR A 135 -0.92 6.01 -14.21
C THR A 135 0.29 5.82 -15.14
N VAL A 136 0.86 4.61 -15.19
CA VAL A 136 1.98 4.28 -16.07
C VAL A 136 1.48 4.22 -17.52
N PRO A 137 2.20 4.83 -18.49
CA PRO A 137 1.78 4.87 -19.88
C PRO A 137 1.46 3.47 -20.42
N PRO A 138 0.28 3.24 -21.01
CA PRO A 138 -0.08 1.93 -21.58
C PRO A 138 0.89 1.42 -22.65
N SER A 139 1.56 2.33 -23.37
CA SER A 139 2.61 2.00 -24.34
C SER A 139 3.83 1.34 -23.68
N LEU A 140 4.23 1.81 -22.49
CA LEU A 140 5.33 1.19 -21.74
C LEU A 140 4.92 -0.19 -21.23
N VAL A 141 3.70 -0.35 -20.70
CA VAL A 141 3.16 -1.64 -20.27
C VAL A 141 3.17 -2.64 -21.43
N ALA A 142 2.70 -2.23 -22.61
CA ALA A 142 2.70 -3.06 -23.82
C ALA A 142 4.13 -3.45 -24.26
N SER A 143 5.08 -2.49 -24.21
CA SER A 143 6.48 -2.73 -24.57
C SER A 143 7.16 -3.72 -23.62
N LEU A 144 6.90 -3.61 -22.30
CA LEU A 144 7.42 -4.55 -21.30
C LEU A 144 6.87 -5.97 -21.54
N ARG A 145 5.57 -6.10 -21.77
CA ARG A 145 4.93 -7.39 -22.09
C ARG A 145 5.49 -7.99 -23.38
N SER A 146 5.71 -7.16 -24.40
CA SER A 146 6.34 -7.60 -25.66
C SER A 146 7.80 -8.03 -25.48
N ALA A 147 8.51 -7.45 -24.51
CA ALA A 147 9.85 -7.87 -24.13
C ALA A 147 9.88 -9.13 -23.24
N GLY A 148 8.72 -9.77 -23.00
CA GLY A 148 8.59 -10.98 -22.20
C GLY A 148 8.59 -10.74 -20.69
N ILE A 149 8.41 -9.50 -20.24
CA ILE A 149 8.35 -9.16 -18.82
C ILE A 149 6.87 -9.11 -18.40
N PRO A 150 6.42 -9.96 -17.45
CA PRO A 150 5.05 -9.91 -16.96
C PRO A 150 4.80 -8.57 -16.25
N VAL A 151 3.67 -7.94 -16.53
CA VAL A 151 3.27 -6.67 -15.90
C VAL A 151 1.90 -6.83 -15.26
N PHE A 152 1.87 -6.77 -13.94
CA PHE A 152 0.65 -6.69 -13.15
C PHE A 152 0.23 -5.23 -13.05
N VAL A 153 -0.89 -4.88 -13.69
CA VAL A 153 -1.40 -3.51 -13.61
C VAL A 153 -2.32 -3.40 -12.39
N TYR A 154 -1.90 -2.54 -11.48
CA TYR A 154 -2.66 -2.15 -10.31
C TYR A 154 -3.56 -0.96 -10.64
N THR A 155 -4.86 -1.15 -10.47
CA THR A 155 -5.84 -0.07 -10.60
C THR A 155 -6.24 0.41 -9.21
N LYS A 156 -6.01 1.68 -8.97
CA LYS A 156 -6.35 2.34 -7.72
C LYS A 156 -7.86 2.31 -7.49
N LYS A 157 -8.29 1.88 -6.30
CA LYS A 157 -9.70 1.82 -5.91
C LYS A 157 -9.96 2.80 -4.79
N ASP A 158 -10.95 3.67 -5.00
CA ASP A 158 -11.36 4.66 -4.00
C ASP A 158 -12.35 4.07 -2.98
N SER A 159 -11.95 2.94 -2.37
CA SER A 159 -12.70 2.29 -1.29
C SER A 159 -11.79 1.37 -0.46
N LEU A 160 -12.11 1.18 0.81
CA LEU A 160 -11.39 0.27 1.70
C LEU A 160 -11.47 -1.19 1.24
N ASP A 161 -12.65 -1.64 0.79
CA ASP A 161 -12.84 -2.97 0.21
C ASP A 161 -12.00 -3.17 -1.06
N GLY A 162 -11.93 -2.14 -1.91
CA GLY A 162 -11.12 -2.17 -3.12
C GLY A 162 -9.62 -2.31 -2.82
N ILE A 163 -9.10 -1.61 -1.80
CA ILE A 163 -7.71 -1.77 -1.33
C ILE A 163 -7.46 -3.20 -0.86
N MET A 164 -8.34 -3.73 0.01
CA MET A 164 -8.21 -5.10 0.52
C MET A 164 -8.19 -6.14 -0.60
N LYS A 165 -9.15 -6.08 -1.52
CA LYS A 165 -9.26 -7.01 -2.64
C LYS A 165 -8.04 -6.94 -3.57
N THR A 166 -7.52 -5.75 -3.80
CA THR A 166 -6.31 -5.55 -4.60
C THR A 166 -5.09 -6.17 -3.94
N ALA A 167 -4.88 -5.90 -2.65
CA ALA A 167 -3.77 -6.50 -1.91
C ALA A 167 -3.88 -8.03 -1.84
N GLN A 168 -5.09 -8.58 -1.62
CA GLN A 168 -5.34 -10.03 -1.61
C GLN A 168 -5.08 -10.67 -2.98
N SER A 169 -5.49 -10.02 -4.06
CA SER A 169 -5.22 -10.49 -5.42
C SER A 169 -3.71 -10.54 -5.70
N MET A 170 -3.00 -9.48 -5.32
CA MET A 170 -1.56 -9.35 -5.50
C MET A 170 -0.77 -10.29 -4.58
N ALA A 171 -1.27 -10.59 -3.37
CA ALA A 171 -0.62 -11.49 -2.41
C ALA A 171 -0.39 -12.91 -2.97
N LYS A 172 -1.17 -13.31 -3.99
CA LYS A 172 -0.96 -14.57 -4.72
C LYS A 172 0.42 -14.63 -5.37
N LEU A 173 0.98 -13.49 -5.79
CA LEU A 173 2.32 -13.40 -6.37
C LEU A 173 3.42 -13.83 -5.40
N PHE A 174 3.19 -13.66 -4.09
CA PHE A 174 4.20 -13.80 -3.04
C PHE A 174 3.96 -15.01 -2.13
N HIS A 175 2.96 -15.85 -2.42
CA HIS A 175 2.48 -16.89 -1.49
C HIS A 175 2.26 -16.38 -0.06
N SER A 176 2.04 -15.09 0.06
CA SER A 176 1.85 -14.42 1.34
C SER A 176 0.42 -14.65 1.83
N LYS A 177 0.22 -15.67 2.66
CA LYS A 177 -1.06 -15.90 3.33
C LYS A 177 -1.34 -14.92 4.47
N ASP A 178 -0.30 -14.29 5.01
CA ASP A 178 -0.38 -13.70 6.36
C ASP A 178 -0.53 -12.18 6.42
N ARG A 179 -0.19 -11.42 5.37
CA ARG A 179 -0.29 -9.96 5.47
C ARG A 179 -1.66 -9.39 5.10
N SER A 180 -2.52 -10.14 4.43
CA SER A 180 -3.96 -9.80 4.39
C SER A 180 -4.57 -9.82 5.80
N SER A 181 -3.93 -10.48 6.77
CA SER A 181 -4.28 -10.43 8.19
C SER A 181 -4.06 -9.04 8.81
N ALA A 182 -3.16 -8.21 8.28
CA ALA A 182 -2.97 -6.84 8.76
C ALA A 182 -4.26 -6.01 8.60
N PHE A 183 -4.94 -6.11 7.45
CA PHE A 183 -6.23 -5.44 7.25
C PHE A 183 -7.29 -5.93 8.24
N SER A 184 -7.34 -7.25 8.51
CA SER A 184 -8.26 -7.81 9.50
C SER A 184 -7.93 -7.37 10.93
N GLY A 185 -6.65 -7.16 11.24
CA GLY A 185 -6.16 -6.61 12.50
C GLY A 185 -6.69 -5.20 12.74
N TYR A 186 -6.50 -4.31 11.77
CA TYR A 186 -7.01 -2.95 11.85
C TYR A 186 -8.54 -2.92 11.96
N THR A 187 -9.26 -3.69 11.14
CA THR A 187 -10.71 -3.78 11.22
C THR A 187 -11.18 -4.26 12.60
N ARG A 188 -10.48 -5.22 13.21
CA ARG A 188 -10.79 -5.72 14.55
C ARG A 188 -10.56 -4.65 15.62
N MET A 189 -9.48 -3.87 15.50
CA MET A 189 -9.19 -2.77 16.42
C MET A 189 -10.26 -1.68 16.32
N VAL A 190 -10.70 -1.33 15.11
CA VAL A 190 -11.80 -0.37 14.90
C VAL A 190 -13.07 -0.89 15.55
N LYS A 191 -13.44 -2.15 15.32
CA LYS A 191 -14.61 -2.77 15.96
C LYS A 191 -14.53 -2.72 17.48
N LYS A 192 -13.36 -2.94 18.06
CA LYS A 192 -13.16 -2.86 19.51
C LYS A 192 -13.53 -1.47 20.07
N TYR A 193 -13.24 -0.40 19.37
CA TYR A 193 -13.55 0.96 19.80
C TYR A 193 -14.95 1.40 19.40
N VAL A 194 -15.48 0.92 18.28
CA VAL A 194 -16.75 1.36 17.71
C VAL A 194 -17.94 0.55 18.24
N GLU A 195 -17.78 -0.76 18.44
CA GLU A 195 -18.88 -1.63 18.89
C GLU A 195 -19.61 -1.14 20.15
N PRO A 196 -18.94 -0.63 21.22
CA PRO A 196 -19.64 -0.12 22.38
C PRO A 196 -20.52 1.10 22.10
N HIS A 197 -20.28 1.79 20.98
CA HIS A 197 -20.92 3.05 20.60
C HIS A 197 -21.89 2.91 19.43
N GLN A 198 -22.21 1.68 18.99
CA GLN A 198 -23.09 1.44 17.83
C GLN A 198 -24.50 2.02 17.98
N ASN A 199 -24.99 2.19 19.20
CA ASN A 199 -26.31 2.76 19.51
C ASN A 199 -26.26 4.26 19.78
N ASP A 200 -25.09 4.87 19.80
CA ASP A 200 -24.94 6.30 20.06
C ASP A 200 -25.30 7.10 18.80
N THR A 201 -25.63 8.38 18.99
CA THR A 201 -25.81 9.29 17.86
C THR A 201 -24.50 9.44 17.10
N LYS A 202 -24.54 9.17 15.81
CA LYS A 202 -23.35 9.30 14.95
C LYS A 202 -22.92 10.75 14.84
N PRO A 203 -21.65 11.08 15.15
CA PRO A 203 -21.14 12.42 14.96
C PRO A 203 -21.01 12.75 13.46
N VAL A 204 -21.30 13.99 13.10
CA VAL A 204 -20.97 14.53 11.78
C VAL A 204 -19.48 14.85 11.75
N ILE A 205 -18.73 14.22 10.84
CA ILE A 205 -17.29 14.30 10.74
C ILE A 205 -16.90 14.99 9.43
N ALA A 206 -15.91 15.87 9.49
CA ALA A 206 -15.25 16.42 8.32
C ALA A 206 -13.74 16.23 8.43
N LEU A 207 -13.09 15.94 7.30
CA LEU A 207 -11.64 16.08 7.15
C LEU A 207 -11.37 17.44 6.53
N TYR A 208 -10.61 18.28 7.20
CA TYR A 208 -10.33 19.64 6.75
C TYR A 208 -8.90 20.06 7.07
N ASN A 209 -8.27 20.74 6.11
CA ASN A 209 -6.99 21.41 6.30
C ASN A 209 -7.09 22.83 5.73
N SER A 210 -6.57 23.83 6.44
CA SER A 210 -6.67 25.23 6.06
C SER A 210 -6.05 25.56 4.68
N SER A 211 -5.03 24.77 4.28
CA SER A 211 -4.35 24.95 2.99
C SER A 211 -5.03 24.23 1.82
N HIS A 212 -5.83 23.18 2.09
CA HIS A 212 -6.39 22.31 1.05
C HIS A 212 -7.92 22.29 1.03
N GLY A 213 -8.58 22.68 2.13
CA GLY A 213 -10.03 22.68 2.24
C GLY A 213 -10.61 21.39 2.81
N VAL A 214 -11.89 21.10 2.50
CA VAL A 214 -12.61 19.90 2.98
C VAL A 214 -12.32 18.72 2.06
N TYR A 215 -11.77 17.66 2.61
CA TYR A 215 -11.46 16.42 1.87
C TYR A 215 -12.71 15.62 1.53
N ARG A 216 -12.76 15.11 0.31
CA ARG A 216 -13.88 14.34 -0.25
C ARG A 216 -13.36 13.20 -1.10
N SER A 217 -13.67 11.96 -0.73
CA SER A 217 -13.40 10.77 -1.54
C SER A 217 -14.19 9.58 -1.02
N GLY A 218 -14.29 8.51 -1.79
CA GLY A 218 -14.91 7.25 -1.36
C GLY A 218 -14.19 6.66 -0.17
N ILE A 219 -12.86 6.68 -0.14
CA ILE A 219 -12.06 6.19 1.00
C ILE A 219 -12.34 7.00 2.26
N VAL A 220 -12.39 8.33 2.17
CA VAL A 220 -12.69 9.19 3.33
C VAL A 220 -14.07 8.87 3.86
N ARG A 221 -15.07 8.72 2.98
CA ARG A 221 -16.41 8.28 3.37
C ARG A 221 -16.40 6.92 4.06
N ASP A 222 -15.76 5.92 3.44
CA ASP A 222 -15.68 4.57 4.00
C ASP A 222 -15.03 4.57 5.39
N MET A 223 -13.97 5.38 5.58
CA MET A 223 -13.30 5.53 6.87
C MET A 223 -14.23 6.14 7.92
N ILE A 224 -14.93 7.24 7.59
CA ILE A 224 -15.87 7.91 8.47
C ILE A 224 -17.03 6.98 8.85
N GLU A 225 -17.63 6.29 7.88
CA GLU A 225 -18.71 5.35 8.12
C GLU A 225 -18.26 4.15 8.96
N THR A 226 -17.04 3.65 8.73
CA THR A 226 -16.47 2.55 9.50
C THR A 226 -16.24 2.93 10.97
N VAL A 227 -15.88 4.16 11.25
CA VAL A 227 -15.76 4.66 12.64
C VAL A 227 -17.08 5.17 13.23
N HIS A 228 -18.21 4.76 12.66
CA HIS A 228 -19.55 5.12 13.12
C HIS A 228 -19.85 6.61 13.05
N GLY A 229 -19.29 7.31 12.06
CA GLY A 229 -19.58 8.72 11.78
C GLY A 229 -20.52 8.91 10.60
N ILE A 230 -20.91 10.17 10.39
CA ILE A 230 -21.61 10.67 9.19
C ILE A 230 -20.61 11.53 8.42
N ASP A 231 -20.38 11.22 7.16
CA ASP A 231 -19.54 12.07 6.30
C ASP A 231 -20.25 13.40 6.01
N GLY A 232 -19.80 14.45 6.68
CA GLY A 232 -20.36 15.79 6.51
C GLY A 232 -20.15 16.37 5.10
N ALA A 233 -19.09 15.93 4.40
CA ALA A 233 -18.82 16.35 3.04
C ALA A 233 -19.63 15.58 1.98
N GLY A 234 -20.22 14.46 2.33
CA GLY A 234 -20.95 13.58 1.40
C GLY A 234 -22.14 14.25 0.70
N ASN A 235 -22.73 15.27 1.33
CA ASN A 235 -23.88 16.00 0.80
C ASN A 235 -23.51 17.34 0.15
N LEU A 236 -22.22 17.67 0.04
CA LEU A 236 -21.82 18.88 -0.67
C LEU A 236 -22.08 18.71 -2.17
N VAL A 237 -23.06 19.42 -2.68
CA VAL A 237 -23.34 19.46 -4.12
C VAL A 237 -22.14 20.09 -4.82
N ILE A 238 -21.56 19.38 -5.79
CA ILE A 238 -20.52 19.96 -6.65
C ILE A 238 -21.21 20.95 -7.55
N SER A 239 -20.92 22.22 -7.36
CA SER A 239 -21.38 23.22 -8.32
C SER A 239 -20.60 23.06 -9.63
N GLU A 240 -21.34 22.86 -10.68
CA GLU A 240 -21.20 23.39 -12.03
C GLU A 240 -20.34 22.71 -13.10
N ASN A 241 -19.51 21.71 -12.90
CA ASN A 241 -18.81 21.14 -14.08
C ASN A 241 -18.67 19.60 -14.15
N GLY A 242 -19.49 18.84 -13.47
CA GLY A 242 -19.68 17.41 -13.79
C GLY A 242 -18.45 16.51 -13.71
N LYS A 243 -17.36 16.93 -13.10
CA LYS A 243 -16.19 16.09 -12.85
C LYS A 243 -16.28 15.48 -11.47
N ASP A 244 -16.13 14.17 -11.46
CA ASP A 244 -16.18 13.31 -10.29
C ASP A 244 -15.29 13.84 -9.16
N PRO A 245 -15.84 14.10 -7.95
CA PRO A 245 -15.05 14.52 -6.78
C PRO A 245 -14.14 13.42 -6.23
N ASN A 246 -14.18 12.22 -6.80
CA ASN A 246 -13.36 11.08 -6.37
C ASN A 246 -11.88 11.19 -6.72
N MET A 247 -11.42 12.30 -7.30
CA MET A 247 -10.04 12.52 -7.71
C MET A 247 -9.15 13.19 -6.67
N LEU A 248 -9.18 12.79 -5.41
CA LEU A 248 -8.14 13.22 -4.44
C LEU A 248 -6.74 12.75 -4.83
N SER A 249 -6.66 11.66 -5.60
CA SER A 249 -5.39 11.13 -6.09
C SER A 249 -4.66 12.06 -7.06
N ASP A 250 -5.40 12.80 -7.87
CA ASP A 250 -4.80 13.63 -8.90
C ASP A 250 -4.23 14.95 -8.34
N VAL A 251 -4.73 15.35 -7.17
CA VAL A 251 -4.37 16.59 -6.51
C VAL A 251 -2.91 16.66 -6.07
N TRP A 252 -2.34 15.55 -5.63
CA TRP A 252 -0.99 15.51 -5.07
C TRP A 252 0.09 15.25 -6.10
N TRP A 253 -0.20 14.44 -7.08
CA TRP A 253 0.73 14.07 -8.13
C TRP A 253 1.03 15.25 -9.09
N TYR A 254 0.04 16.10 -9.32
CA TYR A 254 0.17 17.26 -10.22
C TYR A 254 1.06 18.40 -9.69
N ARG A 255 1.37 18.41 -8.41
CA ARG A 255 2.19 19.48 -7.82
C ARG A 255 3.62 19.55 -8.40
N ASP A 256 4.19 18.42 -8.80
CA ASP A 256 5.55 18.34 -9.36
C ASP A 256 5.59 18.36 -10.90
N HIS A 257 4.46 18.22 -11.58
CA HIS A 257 4.40 18.01 -13.04
C HIS A 257 3.69 19.09 -13.84
N LYS A 258 3.70 20.35 -13.38
CA LYS A 258 3.32 21.58 -14.16
C LYS A 258 1.99 21.58 -14.92
N THR A 259 1.02 20.75 -14.58
CA THR A 259 -0.33 20.85 -15.10
C THR A 259 -1.22 21.49 -14.04
N THR A 260 -1.65 22.71 -14.27
CA THR A 260 -2.58 23.45 -13.42
C THR A 260 -3.97 22.81 -13.50
N VAL A 261 -4.20 21.72 -12.75
CA VAL A 261 -5.56 21.35 -12.38
C VAL A 261 -5.96 22.30 -11.26
N ASP A 262 -7.07 22.97 -11.45
CA ASP A 262 -7.62 23.88 -10.44
C ASP A 262 -8.09 23.06 -9.22
N MET A 263 -7.19 22.91 -8.26
CA MET A 263 -7.36 22.17 -7.02
C MET A 263 -8.53 22.68 -6.18
N THR A 264 -8.94 23.91 -6.41
CA THR A 264 -10.06 24.52 -5.68
C THR A 264 -11.42 23.92 -6.05
N LYS A 265 -11.50 23.20 -7.19
CA LYS A 265 -12.77 22.61 -7.67
C LYS A 265 -13.05 21.20 -7.17
N SER A 266 -12.04 20.46 -6.68
CA SER A 266 -12.21 19.09 -6.18
C SER A 266 -12.36 19.01 -4.66
N MET A 267 -11.98 20.05 -3.92
CA MET A 267 -12.06 20.15 -2.47
C MET A 267 -13.15 21.14 -2.07
N GLY A 268 -13.84 20.84 -0.96
CA GLY A 268 -14.75 21.82 -0.36
C GLY A 268 -13.98 22.99 0.25
N THR A 269 -14.63 24.15 0.32
CA THR A 269 -14.06 25.39 0.86
C THR A 269 -14.22 25.49 2.38
N LYS A 270 -13.60 26.50 3.00
CA LYS A 270 -13.86 26.87 4.41
C LYS A 270 -15.37 27.23 4.61
N ALA A 271 -16.00 27.87 3.66
CA ALA A 271 -17.44 28.17 3.71
C ALA A 271 -18.28 26.87 3.73
N ASP A 272 -17.85 25.84 3.01
CA ASP A 272 -18.49 24.52 3.06
C ASP A 272 -18.33 23.88 4.44
N LEU A 273 -17.16 23.98 5.07
CA LEU A 273 -16.95 23.48 6.45
C LEU A 273 -17.90 24.18 7.42
N ILE A 274 -18.06 25.50 7.32
CA ILE A 274 -19.00 26.25 8.15
C ILE A 274 -20.44 25.77 7.93
N ARG A 275 -20.82 25.52 6.67
CA ARG A 275 -22.16 25.01 6.32
C ARG A 275 -22.41 23.59 6.81
N ILE A 276 -21.39 22.72 6.75
CA ILE A 276 -21.45 21.37 7.30
C ILE A 276 -21.65 21.42 8.80
N ASN A 277 -20.97 22.36 9.47
CA ASN A 277 -20.95 22.50 10.94
C ASN A 277 -20.70 21.16 11.66
N PRO A 278 -19.55 20.49 11.40
CA PRO A 278 -19.29 19.17 11.90
C PRO A 278 -19.14 19.14 13.42
N ASP A 279 -19.46 17.96 14.02
CA ASP A 279 -19.20 17.67 15.43
C ASP A 279 -17.73 17.40 15.71
N VAL A 280 -17.01 16.85 14.72
CA VAL A 280 -15.60 16.51 14.79
C VAL A 280 -14.88 16.92 13.50
N ILE A 281 -13.72 17.51 13.64
CA ILE A 281 -12.80 17.78 12.50
C ILE A 281 -11.56 16.93 12.67
N PHE A 282 -11.24 16.11 11.66
CA PHE A 282 -9.91 15.54 11.51
C PHE A 282 -9.08 16.41 10.58
N VAL A 283 -7.86 16.75 11.03
CA VAL A 283 -6.94 17.63 10.30
C VAL A 283 -5.84 16.79 9.65
N PRO A 284 -5.91 16.56 8.33
CA PRO A 284 -4.81 15.92 7.63
C PRO A 284 -3.54 16.75 7.75
N THR A 285 -2.49 16.16 8.32
CA THR A 285 -1.19 16.81 8.50
C THR A 285 -0.06 15.89 8.05
N ARG A 286 0.99 16.45 7.46
CA ARG A 286 2.12 15.70 6.89
C ARG A 286 3.09 15.18 7.93
N TYR A 287 3.13 15.78 9.11
CA TYR A 287 4.23 15.66 10.07
C TYR A 287 3.76 15.21 11.44
N LEU A 288 2.93 14.16 11.51
CA LEU A 288 2.46 13.65 12.81
C LEU A 288 3.59 13.20 13.76
N ASP A 289 4.73 12.86 13.20
CA ASP A 289 5.96 12.50 13.92
C ASP A 289 6.80 13.72 14.35
N LYS A 290 6.47 14.92 13.84
CA LYS A 290 7.17 16.18 14.18
C LYS A 290 6.25 17.09 14.98
N LEU A 291 6.39 17.03 16.28
CA LEU A 291 5.56 17.69 17.29
C LEU A 291 5.22 19.19 17.05
N PRO A 292 6.09 20.07 16.51
CA PRO A 292 5.70 21.47 16.31
C PRO A 292 4.74 21.71 15.15
N GLU A 293 4.80 20.88 14.11
CA GLU A 293 4.18 21.18 12.82
C GLU A 293 2.72 20.77 12.75
N TYR A 294 2.34 19.61 13.31
CA TYR A 294 0.91 19.24 13.33
C TYR A 294 0.10 20.10 14.30
N LYS A 295 0.73 20.63 15.36
CA LYS A 295 0.10 21.60 16.24
C LYS A 295 -0.30 22.87 15.49
N GLN A 296 0.56 23.34 14.58
CA GLN A 296 0.27 24.52 13.78
C GLN A 296 -0.99 24.34 12.92
N ASP A 297 -1.17 23.19 12.29
CA ASP A 297 -2.36 22.90 11.48
C ASP A 297 -3.64 22.88 12.33
N VAL A 298 -3.61 22.21 13.48
CA VAL A 298 -4.75 22.16 14.40
C VAL A 298 -5.00 23.53 15.02
N GLU A 299 -3.97 24.22 15.48
CA GLU A 299 -4.08 25.57 16.06
C GLU A 299 -4.58 26.60 15.06
N ALA A 300 -4.19 26.48 13.79
CA ALA A 300 -4.69 27.36 12.72
C ALA A 300 -6.23 27.27 12.60
N ILE A 301 -6.78 26.08 12.74
CA ILE A 301 -8.24 25.85 12.72
C ILE A 301 -8.88 26.35 14.01
N MET A 302 -8.29 26.02 15.17
CA MET A 302 -8.82 26.39 16.47
C MET A 302 -8.81 27.92 16.73
N LYS A 303 -7.89 28.64 16.13
CA LYS A 303 -7.74 30.08 16.26
C LYS A 303 -8.37 30.88 15.10
N ASP A 304 -8.89 30.21 14.06
CA ASP A 304 -9.51 30.88 12.90
C ASP A 304 -10.81 31.61 13.34
N PRO A 305 -10.90 32.96 13.20
CA PRO A 305 -12.07 33.71 13.63
C PRO A 305 -13.37 33.27 12.96
N ASP A 306 -13.31 32.83 11.69
CA ASP A 306 -14.48 32.43 10.92
C ASP A 306 -15.03 31.06 11.41
N LEU A 307 -14.17 30.23 12.03
CA LEU A 307 -14.53 28.88 12.46
C LEU A 307 -14.99 28.80 13.92
N GLN A 308 -14.93 29.91 14.69
CA GLN A 308 -15.28 29.89 16.12
C GLN A 308 -16.73 29.43 16.39
N ASN A 309 -17.60 29.54 15.41
CA ASN A 309 -18.99 29.09 15.53
C ASN A 309 -19.22 27.62 15.11
N VAL A 310 -18.23 26.97 14.53
CA VAL A 310 -18.29 25.54 14.16
C VAL A 310 -18.32 24.68 15.42
N THR A 311 -19.23 23.73 15.50
CA THR A 311 -19.47 22.87 16.68
C THR A 311 -18.19 22.16 17.14
N ALA A 312 -17.42 21.60 16.21
CA ALA A 312 -16.14 20.93 16.51
C ALA A 312 -15.14 21.88 17.18
N VAL A 313 -15.01 23.11 16.68
CA VAL A 313 -14.08 24.12 17.21
C VAL A 313 -14.52 24.55 18.59
N LYS A 314 -15.83 24.85 18.80
CA LYS A 314 -16.38 25.22 20.12
C LYS A 314 -16.12 24.17 21.19
N LYS A 315 -16.23 22.87 20.80
CA LYS A 315 -16.05 21.74 21.72
C LYS A 315 -14.58 21.28 21.84
N GLY A 316 -13.67 21.81 21.01
CA GLY A 316 -12.29 21.38 20.97
C GLY A 316 -12.10 19.98 20.33
N TYR A 317 -13.04 19.52 19.53
CA TYR A 317 -13.00 18.21 18.84
C TYR A 317 -12.34 18.33 17.47
N VAL A 318 -11.08 18.77 17.49
CA VAL A 318 -10.24 18.99 16.31
C VAL A 318 -8.96 18.16 16.49
N TYR A 319 -8.82 17.09 15.70
CA TYR A 319 -7.78 16.08 15.90
C TYR A 319 -6.90 15.90 14.67
N PRO A 320 -5.57 15.77 14.85
CA PRO A 320 -4.69 15.52 13.73
C PRO A 320 -4.82 14.07 13.22
N ILE A 321 -4.68 13.91 11.90
CA ILE A 321 -4.58 12.61 11.24
C ILE A 321 -3.45 12.64 10.22
N HIS A 322 -2.73 11.52 10.04
CA HIS A 322 -1.60 11.48 9.12
C HIS A 322 -2.07 11.52 7.66
N GLU A 323 -1.79 12.61 6.96
CA GLU A 323 -2.26 12.87 5.60
C GLU A 323 -1.79 11.79 4.61
N MET A 324 -0.50 11.42 4.67
CA MET A 324 0.04 10.39 3.79
C MET A 324 -0.63 9.02 3.97
N SER A 325 -1.18 8.76 5.17
CA SER A 325 -1.92 7.52 5.42
C SER A 325 -3.27 7.49 4.69
N LEU A 326 -3.92 8.65 4.52
CA LEU A 326 -5.16 8.75 3.74
C LEU A 326 -4.92 8.42 2.26
N MET A 327 -3.74 8.78 1.75
CA MET A 327 -3.39 8.73 0.34
C MET A 327 -2.59 7.48 -0.05
N SER A 328 -2.25 6.62 0.91
CA SER A 328 -1.33 5.49 0.65
C SER A 328 -1.97 4.30 -0.06
N TYR A 329 -3.30 4.18 -0.01
CA TYR A 329 -4.03 3.03 -0.57
C TYR A 329 -3.46 1.67 -0.10
N SER A 330 -3.06 1.60 1.15
CA SER A 330 -2.36 0.46 1.76
C SER A 330 -2.84 0.20 3.19
N THR A 331 -2.10 -0.60 3.95
CA THR A 331 -2.31 -0.80 5.39
C THR A 331 -2.27 0.51 6.19
N LYS A 332 -1.58 1.55 5.70
CA LYS A 332 -1.52 2.87 6.34
C LYS A 332 -2.86 3.59 6.33
N THR A 333 -3.67 3.40 5.28
CA THR A 333 -5.06 3.93 5.26
C THR A 333 -5.87 3.34 6.41
N PHE A 334 -5.73 2.05 6.68
CA PHE A 334 -6.38 1.40 7.82
C PHE A 334 -5.82 1.86 9.17
N SER A 335 -4.54 2.20 9.23
CA SER A 335 -3.91 2.80 10.42
C SER A 335 -4.49 4.18 10.72
N ALA A 336 -4.73 5.00 9.70
CA ALA A 336 -5.39 6.29 9.87
C ALA A 336 -6.83 6.13 10.40
N MET A 337 -7.57 5.16 9.87
CA MET A 337 -8.91 4.83 10.35
C MET A 337 -8.91 4.37 11.81
N GLU A 338 -7.94 3.53 12.21
CA GLU A 338 -7.75 3.15 13.62
C GLU A 338 -7.48 4.37 14.50
N GLN A 339 -6.67 5.31 14.02
CA GLN A 339 -6.39 6.56 14.73
C GLN A 339 -7.67 7.40 14.90
N MET A 340 -8.52 7.50 13.86
CA MET A 340 -9.82 8.17 13.98
C MET A 340 -10.70 7.52 15.06
N ALA A 341 -10.81 6.20 15.07
CA ALA A 341 -11.59 5.47 16.08
C ALA A 341 -11.05 5.70 17.50
N LYS A 342 -9.73 5.77 17.66
CA LYS A 342 -9.11 6.06 18.97
C LYS A 342 -9.37 7.49 19.43
N TRP A 343 -9.37 8.46 18.55
CA TRP A 343 -9.72 9.84 18.87
C TRP A 343 -11.18 9.98 19.31
N LEU A 344 -12.09 9.28 18.64
CA LEU A 344 -13.52 9.36 18.92
C LEU A 344 -13.90 8.63 20.22
N TYR A 345 -13.34 7.43 20.44
CA TYR A 345 -13.85 6.47 21.42
C TYR A 345 -12.75 5.85 22.30
N GLY A 346 -11.51 6.26 22.13
CA GLY A 346 -10.39 5.72 22.91
C GLY A 346 -10.45 6.10 24.38
N PRO A 347 -9.70 5.39 25.23
CA PRO A 347 -9.63 5.73 26.66
C PRO A 347 -9.01 7.11 26.86
N SER A 348 -9.34 7.76 27.95
CA SER A 348 -8.91 9.12 28.34
C SER A 348 -7.40 9.38 28.33
N THR A 349 -6.59 8.34 28.23
CA THR A 349 -5.14 8.43 27.96
C THR A 349 -4.84 9.09 26.60
N TYR A 350 -5.75 9.04 25.64
CA TYR A 350 -5.66 9.80 24.39
C TYR A 350 -6.01 11.27 24.59
N GLU A 351 -6.97 11.60 25.44
CA GLU A 351 -7.17 12.98 25.93
C GLU A 351 -5.90 13.53 26.58
N GLY A 352 -5.10 12.67 27.23
CA GLY A 352 -3.79 13.00 27.77
C GLY A 352 -2.78 13.43 26.70
N ILE A 353 -2.83 12.88 25.48
CA ILE A 353 -1.95 13.30 24.38
C ILE A 353 -2.38 14.68 23.86
N VAL A 354 -3.68 14.94 23.76
CA VAL A 354 -4.21 16.26 23.38
C VAL A 354 -3.90 17.29 24.47
N LYS A 355 -4.17 16.97 25.76
CA LYS A 355 -3.85 17.83 26.91
C LYS A 355 -2.34 17.99 27.13
N TYR A 356 -1.56 16.91 26.96
CA TYR A 356 -0.11 16.92 27.04
C TYR A 356 0.51 17.82 25.98
N ASN A 357 -0.15 17.97 24.86
CA ASN A 357 0.29 18.82 23.76
C ASN A 357 -0.21 20.26 23.88
N GLY A 358 -0.93 20.61 24.97
CA GLY A 358 -1.29 21.99 25.27
C GLY A 358 -2.28 22.61 24.31
N ILE A 359 -3.20 21.81 23.75
CA ILE A 359 -4.37 22.23 23.00
C ILE A 359 -5.58 22.21 23.93
#